data_4151e0bca2a9eb2b2102a37ad8aed150
#
_entry.id   4151e0bca2a9eb2b2102a37ad8aed150
#
_cell.length_a   1.000
_cell.length_b   1.000
_cell.length_c   1.000
_cell.angle_alpha   90.00
_cell.angle_beta   90.00
_cell.angle_gamma   90.00
#
_symmetry.space_group_name_H-M   'P 1'
#
loop_
_entity.id
_entity.type
_entity.pdbx_description
1 polymer ?
#
loop_
_entity_poly.entity_id
_entity_poly.type
_entity_poly.pdbx_seq_one_letter_code
_entity_poly.pdbx_strand_id
1 'polypeptide(L)' 'MDVTKSSSINNVLRDYPETIKVFEKYNMGCLGCMGATAESIENGAMMHGIDSSVIVKEINN' A
#
# COMPACT_ATOMS: atom_id res chain seq x y z
N MET A 1 6.38 -12.29 1.08
CA MET A 1 5.44 -11.62 1.99
C MET A 1 4.03 -12.01 1.63
N ASP A 2 3.20 -12.21 2.63
CA ASP A 2 1.81 -12.63 2.40
C ASP A 2 0.86 -11.43 2.43
N VAL A 3 1.17 -10.46 1.61
CA VAL A 3 0.35 -9.25 1.52
C VAL A 3 -0.73 -9.46 0.47
N THR A 4 -1.95 -9.05 0.79
CA THR A 4 -3.08 -9.11 -0.14
C THR A 4 -3.66 -7.72 -0.33
N LYS A 5 -4.52 -7.56 -1.31
CA LYS A 5 -5.17 -6.27 -1.52
C LYS A 5 -6.08 -5.87 -0.36
N SER A 6 -6.50 -6.84 0.45
CA SER A 6 -7.30 -6.57 1.65
C SER A 6 -6.43 -6.17 2.84
N SER A 7 -5.12 -6.30 2.75
CA SER A 7 -4.22 -5.93 3.84
C SER A 7 -4.30 -4.44 4.11
N SER A 8 -4.25 -4.08 5.41
CA SER A 8 -4.19 -2.68 5.80
C SER A 8 -2.84 -2.09 5.42
N ILE A 9 -2.84 -0.94 4.78
CA ILE A 9 -1.61 -0.25 4.43
C ILE A 9 -0.77 0.01 5.68
N ASN A 10 -1.42 0.42 6.75
CA ASN A 10 -0.74 0.69 8.02
C ASN A 10 -0.03 -0.56 8.54
N ASN A 11 -0.70 -1.70 8.51
CA ASN A 11 -0.11 -2.95 8.97
C ASN A 11 1.06 -3.37 8.09
N VAL A 12 0.94 -3.20 6.79
CA VAL A 12 2.01 -3.55 5.86
C VAL A 12 3.23 -2.68 6.11
N LEU A 13 3.04 -1.38 6.30
CA LEU A 13 4.16 -0.47 6.58
C LEU A 13 4.81 -0.78 7.92
N ARG A 14 4.02 -1.19 8.91
CA ARG A 14 4.56 -1.53 10.22
C ARG A 14 5.39 -2.80 10.17
N ASP A 15 4.87 -3.83 9.49
CA ASP A 15 5.52 -5.13 9.46
C ASP A 15 6.64 -5.19 8.42
N TYR A 16 6.50 -4.44 7.35
CA TYR A 16 7.47 -4.42 6.24
C TYR A 16 7.76 -2.98 5.84
N PRO A 17 8.54 -2.25 6.66
CA PRO A 17 8.76 -0.81 6.41
C PRO A 17 9.38 -0.50 5.06
N GLU A 18 10.11 -1.43 4.47
CA GLU A 18 10.71 -1.21 3.15
C GLU A 18 9.66 -1.07 2.05
N THR A 19 8.41 -1.49 2.30
CA THR A 19 7.34 -1.37 1.31
C THR A 19 6.97 0.07 1.03
N ILE A 20 7.39 1.01 1.87
CA ILE A 20 7.13 2.43 1.62
C ILE A 20 7.64 2.84 0.24
N LYS A 21 8.71 2.23 -0.22
CA LYS A 21 9.27 2.54 -1.55
C LYS A 21 8.31 2.18 -2.66
N VAL A 22 7.58 1.09 -2.49
CA VAL A 22 6.58 0.68 -3.48
C VAL A 22 5.43 1.69 -3.50
N PHE A 23 4.96 2.09 -2.33
CA PHE A 23 3.88 3.06 -2.25
C PHE A 23 4.28 4.41 -2.82
N GLU A 24 5.51 4.85 -2.56
CA GLU A 24 6.01 6.11 -3.13
C GLU A 24 6.08 6.05 -4.65
N LYS A 25 6.47 4.91 -5.19
CA LYS A 25 6.56 4.71 -6.64
C LYS A 25 5.21 4.95 -7.31
N TYR A 26 4.12 4.62 -6.62
CA TYR A 26 2.77 4.77 -7.15
C TYR A 26 2.08 6.02 -6.60
N ASN A 27 2.85 6.98 -6.13
CA ASN A 27 2.34 8.25 -5.61
C ASN A 27 1.48 8.10 -4.36
N MET A 28 1.76 7.08 -3.57
CA MET A 28 1.04 6.82 -2.32
C MET A 28 1.93 7.07 -1.10
N GLY A 29 3.05 7.76 -1.30
CA GLY A 29 4.04 7.96 -0.24
C GLY A 29 3.60 8.87 0.88
N CYS A 30 2.58 9.69 0.67
CA CYS A 30 2.09 10.61 1.70
C CYS A 30 1.04 10.00 2.61
N LEU A 31 0.87 8.69 2.57
CA LEU A 31 -0.16 8.01 3.35
C LEU A 31 -0.06 8.28 4.84
N GLY A 32 1.15 8.35 5.35
CA GLY A 32 1.35 8.58 6.78
C GLY A 32 0.86 9.93 7.26
N CYS A 33 0.73 10.90 6.38
CA CYS A 33 0.29 12.24 6.74
C CYS A 33 -1.22 12.38 6.72
N MET A 34 -1.91 11.48 6.03
CA MET A 34 -3.32 11.66 5.75
C MET A 34 -4.24 10.79 6.60
N GLY A 35 -3.70 9.94 7.42
CA GLY A 35 -4.50 8.97 8.14
C GLY A 35 -5.10 7.89 7.26
N ALA A 36 -4.82 7.94 5.96
CA ALA A 36 -5.31 6.96 5.00
C ALA A 36 -4.67 5.59 5.19
N THR A 37 -3.66 5.52 6.03
CA THR A 37 -2.96 4.28 6.34
C THR A 37 -3.87 3.23 6.97
N ALA A 38 -5.01 3.65 7.50
CA ALA A 38 -5.98 2.71 8.05
C ALA A 38 -6.73 1.93 6.97
N GLU A 39 -6.64 2.37 5.72
CA GLU A 39 -7.34 1.74 4.63
C GLU A 39 -6.59 0.54 4.08
N SER A 40 -7.31 -0.32 3.35
CA SER A 40 -6.70 -1.44 2.65
C SER A 40 -5.91 -0.93 1.45
N ILE A 41 -5.00 -1.76 0.97
CA ILE A 41 -4.24 -1.43 -0.25
C ILE A 41 -5.21 -1.23 -1.41
N GLU A 42 -6.25 -2.05 -1.50
CA GLU A 42 -7.25 -1.93 -2.55
C GLU A 42 -7.93 -0.57 -2.54
N ASN A 43 -8.36 -0.12 -1.36
CA ASN A 43 -9.03 1.17 -1.24
C ASN A 43 -8.08 2.32 -1.58
N GLY A 44 -6.88 2.27 -1.02
CA GLY A 44 -5.90 3.32 -1.28
C GLY A 44 -5.54 3.41 -2.76
N ALA A 45 -5.34 2.27 -3.40
CA ALA A 45 -5.00 2.24 -4.81
C ALA A 45 -6.16 2.76 -5.66
N MET A 46 -7.39 2.38 -5.31
CA MET A 46 -8.57 2.82 -6.04
C MET A 46 -8.71 4.32 -6.00
N MET A 47 -8.43 4.93 -4.86
CA MET A 47 -8.51 6.39 -4.72
C MET A 47 -7.47 7.11 -5.58
N HIS A 48 -6.39 6.42 -5.93
CA HIS A 48 -5.34 6.97 -6.79
C HIS A 48 -5.48 6.51 -8.25
N GLY A 49 -6.53 5.76 -8.56
CA GLY A 49 -6.74 5.26 -9.92
C GLY A 49 -5.75 4.19 -10.32
N ILE A 50 -5.25 3.42 -9.37
CA ILE A 50 -4.22 2.40 -9.60
C ILE A 50 -4.81 1.02 -9.34
N ASP A 51 -4.39 0.05 -10.13
CA ASP A 51 -4.77 -1.35 -9.93
C ASP A 51 -4.00 -1.90 -8.72
N SER A 52 -4.72 -2.26 -7.67
CA SER A 52 -4.10 -2.75 -6.44
C SER A 52 -3.32 -4.04 -6.65
N SER A 53 -3.70 -4.86 -7.64
CA SER A 53 -3.00 -6.11 -7.87
C SER A 53 -1.55 -5.87 -8.31
N VAL A 54 -1.29 -4.77 -9.00
CA VAL A 54 0.08 -4.40 -9.39
C VAL A 54 0.91 -4.10 -8.15
N ILE A 55 0.35 -3.35 -7.22
CA ILE A 55 1.04 -2.99 -5.99
C ILE A 55 1.32 -4.23 -5.15
N VAL A 56 0.32 -5.07 -4.97
CA VAL A 56 0.44 -6.28 -4.16
C VAL A 56 1.48 -7.22 -4.76
N LYS A 57 1.46 -7.37 -6.07
CA LYS A 57 2.43 -8.23 -6.74
C LYS A 57 3.86 -7.71 -6.52
N GLU A 58 4.04 -6.42 -6.61
CA GLU A 58 5.36 -5.84 -6.42
C GLU A 58 5.85 -5.99 -4.98
N ILE A 59 4.96 -5.83 -4.01
CA ILE A 59 5.32 -6.00 -2.61
C ILE A 59 5.72 -7.44 -2.32
N ASN A 60 4.98 -8.41 -2.85
CA ASN A 60 5.24 -9.82 -2.59
C ASN A 60 6.40 -10.37 -3.40
N ASN A 61 6.87 -9.63 -4.35
CA ASN A 61 7.93 -10.07 -5.22
C ASN A 61 9.30 -9.75 -4.58
#